data_db787be1896e331e459c84915e30fc0f
#
_entry.id   db787be1896e331e459c84915e30fc0f
#
_cell.length_a   1.000
_cell.length_b   1.000
_cell.length_c   1.000
_cell.angle_alpha   90.00
_cell.angle_beta   90.00
_cell.angle_gamma   90.00
#
_symmetry.space_group_name_H-M   'P 1'
#
loop_
_entity.id
_entity.type
_entity.pdbx_description
1 polymer ?
#
loop_
_entity_poly.entity_id
_entity_poly.type
_entity_poly.pdbx_seq_one_letter_code
_entity_poly.pdbx_strand_id
1 'polypeptide(L)'
;FVPVYPVKDGYSIAAINPLHKVPTLALDDGTVLYGSQAVVEYLDSLSTTGQRLYPAEGPARWDAVRRLALADTLFEVTVVMALESLEQPPREMVFKWNWAKVVRAVDQMEEDAAKGFASFDIGQASALHGLSYLDRQTRRGLHTPVPEGWDWRDGRPALTAWWEQAIQRPSVLSHLDIEYEGEDSAEFCQSKVAEVLRAQGKPAPDSPVPVPVDFVPPGN
;
A
#
# COMPACT_ATOMS: atom_id res chain seq x y z
N PHE A 1 9.90 13.13 1.91
CA PHE A 1 8.82 12.41 1.24
C PHE A 1 8.52 13.11 -0.09
N VAL A 2 8.44 12.35 -1.19
CA VAL A 2 8.12 12.85 -2.52
C VAL A 2 6.84 12.12 -2.95
N PRO A 3 5.69 12.80 -3.05
CA PRO A 3 4.50 12.19 -3.59
C PRO A 3 4.69 11.90 -5.08
N VAL A 4 4.26 10.72 -5.51
CA VAL A 4 4.36 10.29 -6.90
C VAL A 4 3.08 9.61 -7.31
N TYR A 5 2.59 9.97 -8.47
CA TYR A 5 1.47 9.30 -9.12
C TYR A 5 2.00 8.33 -10.18
N PRO A 6 2.10 7.01 -9.88
CA PRO A 6 2.75 6.05 -10.79
C PRO A 6 2.21 6.08 -12.22
N VAL A 7 0.93 6.41 -12.39
CA VAL A 7 0.31 6.49 -13.72
C VAL A 7 0.74 7.75 -14.51
N LYS A 8 1.08 8.85 -13.81
CA LYS A 8 1.49 10.11 -14.43
C LYS A 8 3.00 10.30 -14.42
N ASP A 9 3.62 10.06 -13.25
CA ASP A 9 5.00 10.43 -12.96
C ASP A 9 5.93 9.21 -12.87
N GLY A 10 5.43 8.06 -13.22
CA GLY A 10 6.12 6.79 -13.05
C GLY A 10 7.40 6.63 -13.84
N TYR A 11 7.54 7.39 -14.91
CA TYR A 11 8.76 7.40 -15.73
C TYR A 11 10.03 7.67 -14.92
N SER A 12 9.94 8.64 -14.01
CA SER A 12 11.08 8.99 -13.16
C SER A 12 11.45 7.87 -12.20
N ILE A 13 10.45 7.21 -11.59
CA ILE A 13 10.68 6.10 -10.65
C ILE A 13 11.28 4.89 -11.35
N ALA A 14 10.90 4.60 -12.60
CA ALA A 14 11.41 3.46 -13.35
C ALA A 14 12.95 3.45 -13.47
N ALA A 15 13.58 4.61 -13.41
CA ALA A 15 15.03 4.73 -13.44
C ALA A 15 15.72 4.18 -12.18
N ILE A 16 15.04 4.17 -11.03
CA ILE A 16 15.60 3.72 -9.76
C ILE A 16 14.87 2.49 -9.18
N ASN A 17 13.64 2.24 -9.60
CA ASN A 17 12.85 1.08 -9.19
C ASN A 17 12.34 0.33 -10.43
N PRO A 18 12.90 -0.85 -10.75
CA PRO A 18 12.50 -1.61 -11.94
C PRO A 18 11.05 -2.10 -11.89
N LEU A 19 10.43 -2.12 -10.71
CA LEU A 19 9.02 -2.50 -10.55
C LEU A 19 8.07 -1.36 -10.88
N HIS A 20 8.59 -0.13 -11.03
CA HIS A 20 7.77 1.06 -11.30
C HIS A 20 6.62 1.23 -10.29
N LYS A 21 6.87 0.93 -9.03
CA LYS A 21 5.88 0.97 -7.95
C LYS A 21 6.28 1.89 -6.81
N VAL A 22 5.31 2.41 -6.11
CA VAL A 22 5.45 3.07 -4.81
C VAL A 22 5.05 2.08 -3.70
N PRO A 23 5.62 2.19 -2.48
CA PRO A 23 6.69 3.12 -2.11
C PRO A 23 8.07 2.69 -2.64
N THR A 24 8.92 3.66 -2.85
CA THR A 24 10.34 3.50 -3.15
C THR A 24 11.13 4.35 -2.16
N LEU A 25 12.04 3.75 -1.42
CA LEU A 25 12.91 4.45 -0.46
C LEU A 25 14.33 4.46 -0.99
N ALA A 26 14.87 5.65 -1.23
CA ALA A 26 16.26 5.85 -1.56
C ALA A 26 17.04 6.33 -0.33
N LEU A 27 18.19 5.71 -0.08
CA LEU A 27 19.10 6.05 1.00
C LEU A 27 20.21 6.96 0.47
N ASP A 28 20.91 7.65 1.38
CA ASP A 28 21.96 8.62 1.04
C ASP A 28 23.15 7.96 0.34
N ASP A 29 23.40 6.67 0.58
CA ASP A 29 24.45 5.89 -0.08
C ASP A 29 24.07 5.40 -1.48
N GLY A 30 22.89 5.76 -1.97
CA GLY A 30 22.35 5.33 -3.26
C GLY A 30 21.65 3.97 -3.24
N THR A 31 21.56 3.30 -2.09
CA THR A 31 20.76 2.07 -1.96
C THR A 31 19.29 2.41 -2.14
N VAL A 32 18.56 1.58 -2.89
CA VAL A 32 17.11 1.76 -3.11
C VAL A 32 16.35 0.52 -2.66
N LEU A 33 15.39 0.73 -1.78
CA LEU A 33 14.44 -0.28 -1.33
C LEU A 33 13.09 -0.06 -2.01
N TYR A 34 12.49 -1.10 -2.51
CA TYR A 34 11.18 -1.04 -3.17
C TYR A 34 10.21 -2.05 -2.59
N GLY A 35 8.94 -1.61 -2.58
CA GLY A 35 7.84 -2.33 -1.97
C GLY A 35 7.67 -1.98 -0.49
N SER A 36 6.40 -1.91 -0.09
CA SER A 36 6.01 -1.51 1.28
C SER A 36 6.67 -2.36 2.35
N GLN A 37 6.75 -3.67 2.15
CA GLN A 37 7.29 -4.61 3.14
C GLN A 37 8.77 -4.33 3.44
N ALA A 38 9.61 -4.21 2.41
CA ALA A 38 11.04 -3.93 2.59
C ALA A 38 11.27 -2.54 3.22
N VAL A 39 10.53 -1.54 2.74
CA VAL A 39 10.63 -0.16 3.23
C VAL A 39 10.22 -0.08 4.70
N VAL A 40 9.10 -0.68 5.08
CA VAL A 40 8.60 -0.61 6.47
C VAL A 40 9.49 -1.41 7.42
N GLU A 41 10.00 -2.58 7.02
CA GLU A 41 10.92 -3.36 7.85
C GLU A 41 12.24 -2.61 8.07
N TYR A 42 12.75 -1.94 7.04
CA TYR A 42 13.93 -1.07 7.17
C TYR A 42 13.65 0.09 8.14
N LEU A 43 12.56 0.83 7.96
CA LEU A 43 12.20 1.94 8.84
C LEU A 43 12.00 1.48 10.29
N ASP A 44 11.32 0.35 10.50
CA ASP A 44 11.19 -0.26 11.83
C ASP A 44 12.56 -0.60 12.43
N SER A 45 13.53 -1.03 11.61
CA SER A 45 14.89 -1.33 12.07
C SER A 45 15.63 -0.12 12.64
N LEU A 46 15.25 1.09 12.24
CA LEU A 46 15.83 2.35 12.71
C LEU A 46 15.20 2.85 14.02
N SER A 47 14.18 2.16 14.56
CA SER A 47 13.51 2.59 15.80
C SER A 47 14.51 2.66 16.96
N THR A 48 14.57 3.84 17.59
CA THR A 48 15.39 4.12 18.78
C THR A 48 14.59 4.03 20.09
N THR A 49 13.27 3.89 20.00
CA THR A 49 12.36 3.87 21.16
C THR A 49 12.29 2.50 21.85
N GLY A 50 12.89 1.49 21.25
CA GLY A 50 12.79 0.09 21.70
C GLY A 50 11.46 -0.60 21.33
N GLN A 51 10.47 0.14 20.82
CA GLN A 51 9.25 -0.45 20.27
C GLN A 51 9.49 -0.81 18.81
N ARG A 52 9.32 -2.09 18.50
CA ARG A 52 9.42 -2.63 17.13
C ARG A 52 8.05 -3.11 16.70
N LEU A 53 7.67 -2.79 15.48
CA LEU A 53 6.47 -3.33 14.84
C LEU A 53 6.67 -4.78 14.39
N TYR A 54 7.91 -5.13 14.04
CA TYR A 54 8.26 -6.52 13.75
C TYR A 54 8.78 -7.20 15.01
N PRO A 55 8.04 -8.18 15.58
CA PRO A 55 8.59 -9.01 16.66
C PRO A 55 9.90 -9.66 16.21
N ALA A 56 10.88 -9.75 17.11
CA ALA A 56 12.23 -10.17 16.76
C ALA A 56 12.27 -11.58 16.16
N GLU A 57 11.55 -12.53 16.80
CA GLU A 57 11.60 -13.96 16.43
C GLU A 57 10.36 -14.72 16.94
N GLY A 58 10.29 -15.99 16.63
CA GLY A 58 9.33 -16.94 17.19
C GLY A 58 7.91 -16.80 16.60
N PRO A 59 6.91 -17.43 17.23
CA PRO A 59 5.54 -17.47 16.74
C PRO A 59 4.91 -16.09 16.56
N ALA A 60 5.21 -15.13 17.45
CA ALA A 60 4.69 -13.77 17.36
C ALA A 60 5.11 -13.07 16.06
N ARG A 61 6.37 -13.28 15.62
CA ARG A 61 6.84 -12.74 14.33
C ARG A 61 6.06 -13.32 13.16
N TRP A 62 5.89 -14.63 13.14
CA TRP A 62 5.19 -15.28 12.03
C TRP A 62 3.71 -14.90 11.97
N ASP A 63 3.09 -14.71 13.13
CA ASP A 63 1.72 -14.20 13.22
C ASP A 63 1.59 -12.77 12.69
N ALA A 64 2.50 -11.87 13.08
CA ALA A 64 2.52 -10.50 12.59
C ALA A 64 2.73 -10.44 11.06
N VAL A 65 3.69 -11.23 10.54
CA VAL A 65 3.99 -11.30 9.10
C VAL A 65 2.84 -11.93 8.30
N ARG A 66 2.16 -12.94 8.87
CA ARG A 66 0.95 -13.53 8.25
C ARG A 66 -0.16 -12.48 8.13
N ARG A 67 -0.41 -11.68 9.19
CA ARG A 67 -1.41 -10.60 9.14
C ARG A 67 -1.00 -9.48 8.18
N LEU A 68 0.28 -9.14 8.13
CA LEU A 68 0.82 -8.21 7.13
C LEU A 68 0.50 -8.68 5.71
N ALA A 69 0.81 -9.93 5.37
CA ALA A 69 0.55 -10.48 4.04
C ALA A 69 -0.94 -10.49 3.68
N LEU A 70 -1.80 -10.77 4.67
CA LEU A 70 -3.26 -10.73 4.49
C LEU A 70 -3.74 -9.31 4.15
N ALA A 71 -3.27 -8.32 4.92
CA ALA A 71 -3.68 -6.92 4.76
C ALA A 71 -3.11 -6.28 3.48
N ASP A 72 -1.86 -6.58 3.13
CA ASP A 72 -1.26 -6.13 1.87
C ASP A 72 -2.03 -6.70 0.67
N THR A 73 -2.42 -7.98 0.74
CA THR A 73 -3.25 -8.59 -0.32
C THR A 73 -4.63 -7.94 -0.39
N LEU A 74 -5.26 -7.59 0.74
CA LEU A 74 -6.52 -6.85 0.74
C LEU A 74 -6.38 -5.52 -0.01
N PHE A 75 -5.32 -4.76 0.28
CA PHE A 75 -5.01 -3.51 -0.41
C PHE A 75 -4.80 -3.73 -1.92
N GLU A 76 -3.93 -4.68 -2.29
CA GLU A 76 -3.60 -4.96 -3.70
C GLU A 76 -4.83 -5.33 -4.53
N VAL A 77 -5.67 -6.23 -4.02
CA VAL A 77 -6.88 -6.64 -4.78
C VAL A 77 -7.91 -5.52 -4.88
N THR A 78 -7.97 -4.63 -3.88
CA THR A 78 -8.83 -3.44 -3.94
C THR A 78 -8.34 -2.47 -5.00
N VAL A 79 -7.02 -2.26 -5.11
CA VAL A 79 -6.41 -1.45 -6.19
C VAL A 79 -6.68 -2.07 -7.57
N VAL A 80 -6.50 -3.39 -7.71
CA VAL A 80 -6.78 -4.10 -8.98
C VAL A 80 -8.23 -3.89 -9.41
N MET A 81 -9.19 -4.01 -8.49
CA MET A 81 -10.60 -3.77 -8.80
C MET A 81 -10.88 -2.30 -9.15
N ALA A 82 -10.24 -1.36 -8.45
CA ALA A 82 -10.39 0.06 -8.75
C ALA A 82 -9.86 0.41 -10.16
N LEU A 83 -8.72 -0.14 -10.56
CA LEU A 83 -8.18 0.04 -11.91
C LEU A 83 -9.06 -0.62 -12.97
N GLU A 84 -9.53 -1.83 -12.72
CA GLU A 84 -10.43 -2.54 -13.65
C GLU A 84 -11.74 -1.78 -13.88
N SER A 85 -12.24 -1.05 -12.86
CA SER A 85 -13.46 -0.26 -13.00
C SER A 85 -13.34 0.91 -14.00
N LEU A 86 -12.12 1.28 -14.38
CA LEU A 86 -11.85 2.31 -15.40
C LEU A 86 -11.91 1.74 -16.83
N GLU A 87 -11.83 0.41 -16.97
CA GLU A 87 -11.92 -0.25 -18.29
C GLU A 87 -13.36 -0.25 -18.83
N GLN A 88 -13.51 -0.26 -20.15
CA GLN A 88 -14.84 -0.23 -20.80
C GLN A 88 -14.94 -1.24 -21.93
N PRO A 89 -15.73 -2.32 -21.75
CA PRO A 89 -16.41 -2.71 -20.51
C PRO A 89 -15.43 -3.33 -19.50
N PRO A 90 -15.70 -3.21 -18.19
CA PRO A 90 -14.89 -3.86 -17.19
C PRO A 90 -15.09 -5.37 -17.23
N ARG A 91 -14.05 -6.12 -16.90
CA ARG A 91 -14.09 -7.59 -16.91
C ARG A 91 -14.70 -8.12 -15.60
N GLU A 92 -15.93 -8.62 -15.68
CA GLU A 92 -16.69 -9.13 -14.53
C GLU A 92 -15.92 -10.19 -13.72
N MET A 93 -15.13 -11.05 -14.40
CA MET A 93 -14.33 -12.09 -13.76
C MET A 93 -13.30 -11.52 -12.77
N VAL A 94 -12.70 -10.36 -13.09
CA VAL A 94 -11.72 -9.70 -12.23
C VAL A 94 -12.37 -9.28 -10.92
N PHE A 95 -13.59 -8.74 -10.99
CA PHE A 95 -14.34 -8.35 -9.79
C PHE A 95 -14.73 -9.56 -8.94
N LYS A 96 -15.36 -10.55 -9.54
CA LYS A 96 -15.80 -11.76 -8.83
C LYS A 96 -14.65 -12.44 -8.10
N TRP A 97 -13.52 -12.59 -8.78
CA TRP A 97 -12.36 -13.26 -8.20
C TRP A 97 -11.73 -12.47 -7.04
N ASN A 98 -11.57 -11.17 -7.21
CA ASN A 98 -10.93 -10.34 -6.21
C ASN A 98 -11.87 -10.01 -5.04
N TRP A 99 -13.17 -9.80 -5.32
CA TRP A 99 -14.16 -9.59 -4.28
C TRP A 99 -14.22 -10.75 -3.27
N ALA A 100 -14.20 -11.98 -3.75
CA ALA A 100 -14.15 -13.14 -2.88
C ALA A 100 -12.91 -13.17 -1.96
N LYS A 101 -11.77 -12.57 -2.39
CA LYS A 101 -10.59 -12.42 -1.55
C LYS A 101 -10.80 -11.34 -0.49
N VAL A 102 -11.40 -10.20 -0.86
CA VAL A 102 -11.74 -9.11 0.09
C VAL A 102 -12.57 -9.66 1.24
N VAL A 103 -13.67 -10.34 0.94
CA VAL A 103 -14.58 -10.89 1.96
C VAL A 103 -13.82 -11.85 2.90
N ARG A 104 -13.09 -12.83 2.34
CA ARG A 104 -12.32 -13.79 3.16
C ARG A 104 -11.21 -13.13 3.98
N ALA A 105 -10.57 -12.08 3.44
CA ALA A 105 -9.54 -11.37 4.18
C ALA A 105 -10.12 -10.65 5.39
N VAL A 106 -11.25 -9.98 5.22
CA VAL A 106 -11.92 -9.27 6.32
C VAL A 106 -12.48 -10.26 7.35
N ASP A 107 -13.03 -11.41 6.92
CA ASP A 107 -13.47 -12.48 7.83
C ASP A 107 -12.30 -13.02 8.66
N GLN A 108 -11.13 -13.23 8.06
CA GLN A 108 -9.94 -13.67 8.79
C GLN A 108 -9.44 -12.59 9.75
N MET A 109 -9.57 -11.31 9.39
CA MET A 109 -9.24 -10.22 10.32
C MET A 109 -10.18 -10.17 11.52
N GLU A 110 -11.47 -10.48 11.34
CA GLU A 110 -12.43 -10.64 12.44
C GLU A 110 -12.00 -11.77 13.39
N GLU A 111 -11.64 -12.94 12.85
CA GLU A 111 -11.16 -14.04 13.67
C GLU A 111 -9.89 -13.70 14.45
N ASP A 112 -8.96 -12.97 13.82
CA ASP A 112 -7.72 -12.54 14.47
C ASP A 112 -8.01 -11.49 15.55
N ALA A 113 -8.91 -10.55 15.31
CA ALA A 113 -9.33 -9.56 16.29
C ALA A 113 -10.06 -10.19 17.48
N ALA A 114 -10.90 -11.21 17.24
CA ALA A 114 -11.61 -11.93 18.30
C ALA A 114 -10.67 -12.70 19.25
N LYS A 115 -9.49 -13.14 18.76
CA LYS A 115 -8.45 -13.75 19.59
C LYS A 115 -7.70 -12.73 20.45
N GLY A 116 -7.78 -11.45 20.08
CA GLY A 116 -7.05 -10.36 20.70
C GLY A 116 -5.58 -10.29 20.25
N PHE A 117 -4.98 -9.13 20.47
CA PHE A 117 -3.60 -8.84 20.09
C PHE A 117 -2.79 -8.53 21.36
N ALA A 118 -1.64 -9.18 21.51
CA ALA A 118 -0.75 -8.96 22.66
C ALA A 118 -0.09 -7.56 22.62
N SER A 119 0.19 -7.05 21.42
CA SER A 119 0.78 -5.73 21.20
C SER A 119 0.43 -5.26 19.80
N PHE A 120 0.57 -3.95 19.56
CA PHE A 120 0.44 -3.39 18.22
C PHE A 120 1.67 -3.74 17.39
N ASP A 121 1.48 -4.39 16.26
CA ASP A 121 2.53 -4.88 15.37
C ASP A 121 2.29 -4.48 13.91
N ILE A 122 3.21 -4.89 13.02
CA ILE A 122 3.16 -4.56 11.61
C ILE A 122 1.90 -5.11 10.92
N GLY A 123 1.41 -6.26 11.33
CA GLY A 123 0.18 -6.84 10.77
C GLY A 123 -1.05 -5.97 11.08
N GLN A 124 -1.11 -5.39 12.27
CA GLN A 124 -2.17 -4.45 12.64
C GLN A 124 -2.03 -3.10 11.94
N ALA A 125 -0.80 -2.59 11.80
CA ALA A 125 -0.54 -1.36 11.04
C ALA A 125 -0.98 -1.51 9.58
N SER A 126 -0.68 -2.65 8.96
CA SER A 126 -1.09 -2.95 7.59
C SER A 126 -2.61 -3.15 7.48
N ALA A 127 -3.26 -3.81 8.47
CA ALA A 127 -4.71 -3.96 8.50
C ALA A 127 -5.43 -2.60 8.56
N LEU A 128 -4.92 -1.65 9.38
CA LEU A 128 -5.42 -0.28 9.40
C LEU A 128 -5.31 0.37 8.02
N HIS A 129 -4.19 0.23 7.34
CA HIS A 129 -4.00 0.77 5.99
C HIS A 129 -4.99 0.15 4.99
N GLY A 130 -5.09 -1.17 4.93
CA GLY A 130 -5.96 -1.88 4.00
C GLY A 130 -7.44 -1.53 4.19
N LEU A 131 -7.91 -1.53 5.44
CA LEU A 131 -9.29 -1.17 5.77
C LEU A 131 -9.58 0.32 5.54
N SER A 132 -8.64 1.23 5.87
CA SER A 132 -8.78 2.66 5.56
C SER A 132 -8.88 2.90 4.07
N TYR A 133 -8.09 2.18 3.27
CA TYR A 133 -8.14 2.29 1.82
C TYR A 133 -9.49 1.81 1.28
N LEU A 134 -9.99 0.69 1.78
CA LEU A 134 -11.31 0.17 1.42
C LEU A 134 -12.43 1.16 1.76
N ASP A 135 -12.42 1.75 2.96
CA ASP A 135 -13.36 2.80 3.38
C ASP A 135 -13.27 4.05 2.50
N ARG A 136 -12.06 4.47 2.16
CA ARG A 136 -11.83 5.65 1.31
C ARG A 136 -12.41 5.45 -0.08
N GLN A 137 -12.19 4.30 -0.68
CA GLN A 137 -12.73 3.95 -1.99
C GLN A 137 -14.26 3.99 -1.96
N THR A 138 -14.88 3.43 -0.92
CA THR A 138 -16.33 3.42 -0.75
C THR A 138 -16.90 4.82 -0.59
N ARG A 139 -16.31 5.66 0.28
CA ARG A 139 -16.81 7.01 0.57
C ARG A 139 -16.59 8.02 -0.55
N ARG A 140 -15.54 7.90 -1.34
CA ARG A 140 -15.22 8.86 -2.41
C ARG A 140 -15.93 8.55 -3.72
N GLY A 141 -16.75 7.50 -3.78
CA GLY A 141 -17.36 7.06 -5.04
C GLY A 141 -16.32 6.74 -6.11
N LEU A 142 -15.05 6.60 -5.72
CA LEU A 142 -14.02 6.10 -6.59
C LEU A 142 -14.38 4.64 -6.84
N HIS A 143 -14.59 4.31 -8.06
CA HIS A 143 -15.14 3.14 -8.70
C HIS A 143 -14.64 1.77 -8.18
N THR A 144 -14.50 1.61 -6.87
CA THR A 144 -14.32 0.27 -6.30
C THR A 144 -15.70 -0.38 -6.33
N PRO A 145 -15.88 -1.47 -7.04
CA PRO A 145 -17.15 -2.17 -7.09
C PRO A 145 -17.38 -2.96 -5.79
N VAL A 146 -17.47 -2.21 -4.70
CA VAL A 146 -18.02 -2.73 -3.47
C VAL A 146 -19.52 -2.87 -3.72
N PRO A 147 -20.13 -4.03 -3.48
CA PRO A 147 -21.57 -4.18 -3.62
C PRO A 147 -22.32 -3.11 -2.85
N GLU A 148 -23.37 -2.55 -3.44
CA GLU A 148 -24.17 -1.50 -2.82
C GLU A 148 -24.63 -1.93 -1.43
N GLY A 149 -24.42 -1.08 -0.44
CA GLY A 149 -24.81 -1.34 0.95
C GLY A 149 -23.90 -2.28 1.72
N TRP A 150 -22.80 -2.78 1.14
CA TRP A 150 -21.84 -3.59 1.89
C TRP A 150 -20.90 -2.71 2.74
N ASP A 151 -20.80 -3.06 4.01
CA ASP A 151 -19.80 -2.52 4.94
C ASP A 151 -18.98 -3.68 5.53
N TRP A 152 -17.66 -3.52 5.57
CA TRP A 152 -16.82 -4.55 6.15
C TRP A 152 -17.05 -4.75 7.66
N ARG A 153 -17.73 -3.81 8.32
CA ARG A 153 -18.07 -3.89 9.76
C ARG A 153 -19.26 -4.82 10.01
N ASP A 154 -20.09 -5.03 9.01
CA ASP A 154 -21.31 -5.84 9.14
C ASP A 154 -20.96 -7.29 9.48
N GLY A 155 -21.47 -7.74 10.66
CA GLY A 155 -21.21 -9.09 11.15
C GLY A 155 -19.80 -9.32 11.73
N ARG A 156 -19.00 -8.24 11.92
CA ARG A 156 -17.60 -8.33 12.39
C ARG A 156 -17.37 -7.42 13.60
N PRO A 157 -17.98 -7.73 14.76
CA PRO A 157 -17.93 -6.87 15.93
C PRO A 157 -16.55 -6.76 16.58
N ALA A 158 -15.74 -7.82 16.55
CA ALA A 158 -14.40 -7.79 17.14
C ALA A 158 -13.45 -6.92 16.32
N LEU A 159 -13.48 -7.04 15.00
CA LEU A 159 -12.71 -6.20 14.09
C LEU A 159 -13.13 -4.73 14.20
N THR A 160 -14.44 -4.47 14.29
CA THR A 160 -14.98 -3.12 14.45
C THR A 160 -14.50 -2.49 15.75
N ALA A 161 -14.63 -3.19 16.87
CA ALA A 161 -14.16 -2.70 18.17
C ALA A 161 -12.64 -2.46 18.21
N TRP A 162 -11.86 -3.36 17.60
CA TRP A 162 -10.42 -3.15 17.45
C TRP A 162 -10.11 -1.91 16.59
N TRP A 163 -10.80 -1.74 15.46
CA TRP A 163 -10.64 -0.60 14.57
C TRP A 163 -10.88 0.72 15.28
N GLU A 164 -11.99 0.85 16.00
CA GLU A 164 -12.36 2.07 16.74
C GLU A 164 -11.31 2.49 17.76
N GLN A 165 -10.62 1.53 18.38
CA GLN A 165 -9.51 1.79 19.29
C GLN A 165 -8.22 2.13 18.52
N ALA A 166 -7.91 1.37 17.48
CA ALA A 166 -6.66 1.48 16.75
C ALA A 166 -6.53 2.81 15.99
N ILE A 167 -7.63 3.33 15.45
CA ILE A 167 -7.64 4.63 14.76
C ILE A 167 -7.39 5.81 15.70
N GLN A 168 -7.55 5.66 17.02
CA GLN A 168 -7.26 6.72 17.99
C GLN A 168 -5.74 6.89 18.27
N ARG A 169 -4.91 6.02 17.71
CA ARG A 169 -3.46 6.16 17.85
C ARG A 169 -2.99 7.47 17.18
N PRO A 170 -2.16 8.29 17.86
CA PRO A 170 -1.69 9.56 17.29
C PRO A 170 -1.03 9.40 15.92
N SER A 171 -0.26 8.33 15.72
CA SER A 171 0.38 8.01 14.44
C SER A 171 -0.61 7.64 13.32
N VAL A 172 -1.81 7.22 13.67
CA VAL A 172 -2.87 6.89 12.71
C VAL A 172 -3.69 8.14 12.40
N LEU A 173 -4.13 8.86 13.44
CA LEU A 173 -4.92 10.10 13.29
C LEU A 173 -4.22 11.14 12.42
N SER A 174 -2.89 11.25 12.54
CA SER A 174 -2.12 12.21 11.73
C SER A 174 -2.03 11.84 10.25
N HIS A 175 -2.51 10.65 9.83
CA HIS A 175 -2.32 10.16 8.46
C HIS A 175 -3.60 9.64 7.78
N LEU A 176 -4.73 9.52 8.50
CA LEU A 176 -5.97 8.96 7.95
C LEU A 176 -6.58 9.80 6.83
N ASP A 177 -6.44 11.11 6.89
CA ASP A 177 -7.10 12.07 5.99
C ASP A 177 -6.12 13.07 5.34
N ILE A 178 -4.84 12.70 5.20
CA ILE A 178 -3.91 13.56 4.47
C ILE A 178 -4.32 13.58 3.00
N GLU A 179 -4.92 14.68 2.58
CA GLU A 179 -4.94 15.09 1.20
C GLU A 179 -3.59 15.76 0.90
N TYR A 180 -2.78 15.12 0.07
CA TYR A 180 -1.54 15.74 -0.39
C TYR A 180 -1.91 16.84 -1.40
N GLU A 181 -2.07 18.06 -0.88
CA GLU A 181 -1.99 19.27 -1.68
C GLU A 181 -0.50 19.64 -1.77
N GLY A 182 0.19 19.11 -2.74
CA GLY A 182 1.60 19.39 -2.96
C GLY A 182 1.86 19.74 -4.42
N GLU A 183 2.90 20.50 -4.64
CA GLU A 183 3.47 20.73 -5.98
C GLU A 183 4.07 19.41 -6.48
N ASP A 184 3.20 18.51 -6.96
CA ASP A 184 3.57 17.28 -7.62
C ASP A 184 4.06 17.61 -9.02
N SER A 185 5.18 18.30 -9.12
CA SER A 185 5.75 18.49 -10.43
C SER A 185 6.54 17.22 -10.80
N ALA A 186 6.33 16.75 -12.02
CA ALA A 186 7.16 15.68 -12.59
C ALA A 186 8.65 16.08 -12.53
N GLU A 187 8.96 17.37 -12.62
CA GLU A 187 10.28 17.95 -12.48
C GLU A 187 10.89 17.72 -11.09
N PHE A 188 10.11 17.88 -10.01
CA PHE A 188 10.60 17.63 -8.65
C PHE A 188 10.92 16.14 -8.45
N CYS A 189 10.04 15.25 -8.89
CA CYS A 189 10.29 13.81 -8.86
C CYS A 189 11.56 13.46 -9.66
N GLN A 190 11.70 13.98 -10.86
CA GLN A 190 12.86 13.76 -11.73
C GLN A 190 14.17 14.25 -11.09
N SER A 191 14.14 15.41 -10.42
CA SER A 191 15.31 15.93 -9.70
C SER A 191 15.77 15.00 -8.58
N LYS A 192 14.83 14.43 -7.82
CA LYS A 192 15.12 13.46 -6.74
C LYS A 192 15.63 12.13 -7.28
N VAL A 193 15.10 11.64 -8.37
CA VAL A 193 15.63 10.45 -9.06
C VAL A 193 17.06 10.69 -9.54
N ALA A 194 17.35 11.86 -10.09
CA ALA A 194 18.69 12.22 -10.54
C ALA A 194 19.70 12.28 -9.37
N GLU A 195 19.29 12.73 -8.17
CA GLU A 195 20.13 12.68 -6.97
C GLU A 195 20.51 11.23 -6.61
N VAL A 196 19.53 10.31 -6.61
CA VAL A 196 19.77 8.89 -6.31
C VAL A 196 20.69 8.24 -7.34
N LEU A 197 20.49 8.51 -8.63
CA LEU A 197 21.35 7.97 -9.69
C LEU A 197 22.78 8.48 -9.57
N ARG A 198 22.99 9.75 -9.21
CA ARG A 198 24.34 10.28 -8.93
C ARG A 198 25.00 9.57 -7.76
N ALA A 199 24.25 9.32 -6.66
CA ALA A 199 24.77 8.55 -5.53
C ALA A 199 25.16 7.11 -5.91
N GLN A 200 24.48 6.53 -6.91
CA GLN A 200 24.85 5.23 -7.48
C GLN A 200 25.99 5.29 -8.52
N GLY A 201 26.52 6.47 -8.80
CA GLY A 201 27.53 6.65 -9.85
C GLY A 201 26.99 6.46 -11.27
N LYS A 202 25.68 6.60 -11.47
CA LYS A 202 25.00 6.46 -12.76
C LYS A 202 24.71 7.83 -13.37
N PRO A 203 24.70 7.95 -14.69
CA PRO A 203 24.28 9.19 -15.35
C PRO A 203 22.79 9.43 -15.06
N ALA A 204 22.45 10.67 -14.73
CA ALA A 204 21.05 11.08 -14.68
C ALA A 204 20.54 11.23 -16.13
N PRO A 205 19.33 10.73 -16.45
CA PRO A 205 18.74 10.94 -17.75
C PRO A 205 18.41 12.42 -17.94
N ASP A 206 18.72 12.96 -19.12
CA ASP A 206 18.42 14.36 -19.49
C ASP A 206 16.93 14.63 -19.67
N SER A 207 16.13 13.57 -19.74
CA SER A 207 14.68 13.61 -19.85
C SER A 207 14.04 12.37 -19.18
N PRO A 208 12.77 12.43 -18.79
CA PRO A 208 12.05 11.26 -18.28
C PRO A 208 12.19 10.10 -19.26
N VAL A 209 12.62 8.94 -18.78
CA VAL A 209 12.67 7.73 -19.59
C VAL A 209 11.25 7.30 -19.86
N PRO A 210 10.76 7.29 -21.11
CA PRO A 210 9.42 6.81 -21.41
C PRO A 210 9.29 5.35 -20.97
N VAL A 211 8.26 5.04 -20.21
CA VAL A 211 7.85 3.64 -20.06
C VAL A 211 7.34 3.21 -21.44
N PRO A 212 7.87 2.12 -22.04
CA PRO A 212 7.29 1.61 -23.28
C PRO A 212 5.82 1.31 -23.03
N VAL A 213 4.95 2.10 -23.63
CA VAL A 213 3.48 1.90 -23.57
C VAL A 213 3.05 0.82 -24.57
N ASP A 214 4.02 0.15 -25.18
CA ASP A 214 3.81 -0.89 -26.19
C ASP A 214 3.51 -2.26 -25.56
N PHE A 215 2.75 -2.26 -24.46
CA PHE A 215 2.09 -3.49 -24.08
C PHE A 215 0.87 -3.68 -25.00
N VAL A 216 1.11 -4.27 -26.15
CA VAL A 216 0.04 -4.91 -26.92
C VAL A 216 -0.24 -6.22 -26.21
N PRO A 217 -1.42 -6.39 -25.56
CA PRO A 217 -1.76 -7.69 -24.99
C PRO A 217 -1.73 -8.72 -26.13
N PRO A 218 -1.21 -9.93 -25.86
CA PRO A 218 -1.23 -10.99 -26.87
C PRO A 218 -2.67 -11.14 -27.38
N GLY A 219 -2.86 -10.97 -28.69
CA GLY A 219 -4.16 -11.10 -29.34
C GLY A 219 -4.78 -12.45 -28.98
N ASN A 220 -6.08 -12.43 -28.73
CA ASN A 220 -6.91 -13.63 -28.61
C ASN A 220 -6.80 -14.50 -29.86
#